data_e533031cf906911ca43c0abe76e6a90d
#
_entry.id   e533031cf906911ca43c0abe76e6a90d
#
_cell.length_a   1.000
_cell.length_b   1.000
_cell.length_c   1.000
_cell.angle_alpha   90.00
_cell.angle_beta   90.00
_cell.angle_gamma   90.00
#
_symmetry.space_group_name_H-M   'P 1'
#
loop_
_entity.id
_entity.type
_entity.pdbx_description
1 polymer ?
#
loop_
_entity_poly.entity_id
_entity_poly.type
_entity_poly.pdbx_seq_one_letter_code
_entity_poly.pdbx_strand_id
1 'polypeptide(L)'
;MKELHYRFYKMLRQQGFRAHHCHKIERRAKEIVKAVKKKNNGRKPVLRKLTARLDQWDYKLDMKNRTLRVAVFGNEWVELKLVWYSYLDRYFNNSWKLKELLISYREGEVWVYLTFGKEVNLRNPRTIMGIDINFGNITYTIIDMSGNLVAMGTIPFNGLKRALTHKVTVERIQKKYPRKWRFIKGIREAIRKHGGKVKNILIDSCHHFSRRVVEIAREYDALIVLENLNKLRTRTNGSRKFNKRLSLWTHRRIQSYINYKALMEGIPVTYVNPKGTSKTSPISGKLLFINYKWVELPNGHIVTRDIIASWNLALRGLNLFTQDVGSRGYAETLKAPNQMQTQEGMKGKPVQVPVVSEMPKR
;
A
#
# COMPACT_ATOMS: atom_id res chain seq x y z
N MET A 1 -3.98 -27.83 18.41
CA MET A 1 -3.80 -26.37 18.60
C MET A 1 -4.07 -25.89 20.03
N LYS A 2 -5.07 -26.40 20.72
CA LYS A 2 -5.37 -26.06 22.13
C LYS A 2 -4.22 -26.44 23.06
N GLU A 3 -3.63 -27.63 22.89
CA GLU A 3 -2.50 -28.14 23.70
C GLU A 3 -1.23 -27.28 23.55
N LEU A 4 -0.90 -26.86 22.31
CA LEU A 4 0.26 -26.00 22.05
C LEU A 4 0.08 -24.61 22.70
N HIS A 5 -1.14 -24.06 22.65
CA HIS A 5 -1.49 -22.83 23.35
C HIS A 5 -1.28 -22.97 24.85
N TYR A 6 -1.85 -23.98 25.45
CA TYR A 6 -1.75 -24.21 26.90
C TYR A 6 -0.31 -24.34 27.38
N ARG A 7 0.51 -25.12 26.67
CA ARG A 7 1.93 -25.31 26.98
C ARG A 7 2.73 -24.00 26.93
N PHE A 8 2.64 -23.24 25.82
CA PHE A 8 3.37 -22.00 25.65
C PHE A 8 2.86 -20.89 26.56
N TYR A 9 1.57 -20.76 26.74
CA TYR A 9 0.97 -19.80 27.64
C TYR A 9 1.48 -20.00 29.07
N LYS A 10 1.41 -21.22 29.60
CA LYS A 10 1.89 -21.55 30.94
C LYS A 10 3.39 -21.23 31.11
N MET A 11 4.21 -21.62 30.13
CA MET A 11 5.64 -21.33 30.13
C MET A 11 5.94 -19.81 30.17
N LEU A 12 5.28 -19.03 29.34
CA LEU A 12 5.46 -17.57 29.30
C LEU A 12 4.96 -16.91 30.60
N ARG A 13 3.86 -17.39 31.17
CA ARG A 13 3.36 -16.90 32.46
C ARG A 13 4.31 -17.20 33.58
N GLN A 14 4.93 -18.37 33.62
CA GLN A 14 5.95 -18.75 34.59
C GLN A 14 7.22 -17.88 34.47
N GLN A 15 7.53 -17.40 33.26
CA GLN A 15 8.60 -16.45 33.03
C GLN A 15 8.24 -15.00 33.40
N GLY A 16 7.02 -14.74 33.94
CA GLY A 16 6.60 -13.42 34.40
C GLY A 16 5.91 -12.56 33.32
N PHE A 17 5.68 -13.06 32.09
CA PHE A 17 4.96 -12.30 31.08
C PHE A 17 3.48 -12.10 31.48
N ARG A 18 2.93 -10.92 31.20
CA ARG A 18 1.51 -10.62 31.38
C ARG A 18 0.65 -11.47 30.45
N ALA A 19 -0.60 -11.76 30.82
CA ALA A 19 -1.53 -12.55 30.01
C ALA A 19 -1.68 -11.99 28.59
N HIS A 20 -1.88 -10.68 28.44
CA HIS A 20 -1.99 -10.01 27.15
C HIS A 20 -0.72 -10.19 26.30
N HIS A 21 0.46 -10.06 26.90
CA HIS A 21 1.73 -10.30 26.20
C HIS A 21 1.83 -11.74 25.68
N CYS A 22 1.44 -12.75 26.47
CA CYS A 22 1.45 -14.14 26.06
C CYS A 22 0.60 -14.36 24.81
N HIS A 23 -0.63 -13.85 24.81
CA HIS A 23 -1.53 -13.93 23.63
C HIS A 23 -0.96 -13.24 22.40
N LYS A 24 -0.34 -12.05 22.57
CA LYS A 24 0.28 -11.32 21.47
C LYS A 24 1.49 -12.04 20.87
N ILE A 25 2.35 -12.62 21.73
CA ILE A 25 3.51 -13.42 21.31
C ILE A 25 3.05 -14.62 20.49
N GLU A 26 2.06 -15.38 20.97
CA GLU A 26 1.54 -16.53 20.24
C GLU A 26 0.91 -16.14 18.90
N ARG A 27 0.08 -15.10 18.88
CA ARG A 27 -0.55 -14.60 17.66
C ARG A 27 0.52 -14.20 16.65
N ARG A 28 1.56 -13.49 17.11
CA ARG A 28 2.65 -13.06 16.25
C ARG A 28 3.46 -14.22 15.69
N ALA A 29 3.77 -15.22 16.51
CA ALA A 29 4.45 -16.44 16.08
C ALA A 29 3.64 -17.17 14.99
N LYS A 30 2.32 -17.34 15.19
CA LYS A 30 1.41 -17.94 14.20
C LYS A 30 1.40 -17.17 12.88
N GLU A 31 1.32 -15.84 12.92
CA GLU A 31 1.37 -14.98 11.73
C GLU A 31 2.69 -15.14 10.95
N ILE A 32 3.83 -15.16 11.65
CA ILE A 32 5.16 -15.33 11.04
C ILE A 32 5.26 -16.70 10.36
N VAL A 33 4.89 -17.77 11.06
CA VAL A 33 4.93 -19.12 10.51
C VAL A 33 4.01 -19.25 9.29
N LYS A 34 2.79 -18.71 9.35
CA LYS A 34 1.86 -18.71 8.21
C LYS A 34 2.44 -17.95 7.00
N ALA A 35 3.07 -16.81 7.23
CA ALA A 35 3.67 -16.01 6.17
C ALA A 35 4.88 -16.72 5.52
N VAL A 36 5.71 -17.40 6.33
CA VAL A 36 6.88 -18.13 5.82
C VAL A 36 6.45 -19.40 5.07
N LYS A 37 5.50 -20.18 5.59
CA LYS A 37 4.95 -21.35 4.89
C LYS A 37 4.43 -20.98 3.49
N LYS A 38 3.77 -19.83 3.36
CA LYS A 38 3.26 -19.34 2.07
C LYS A 38 4.36 -18.96 1.07
N LYS A 39 5.55 -18.56 1.55
CA LYS A 39 6.63 -18.00 0.70
C LYS A 39 7.82 -18.93 0.47
N ASN A 40 8.17 -19.80 1.40
CA ASN A 40 9.50 -20.41 1.48
C ASN A 40 9.51 -21.94 1.65
N ASN A 41 8.53 -22.68 1.16
CA ASN A 41 8.54 -24.16 1.13
C ASN A 41 9.15 -24.83 2.40
N GLY A 42 8.74 -24.38 3.57
CA GLY A 42 9.06 -25.08 4.83
C GLY A 42 10.33 -24.63 5.57
N ARG A 43 11.06 -23.62 5.11
CA ARG A 43 12.20 -23.09 5.87
C ARG A 43 11.75 -22.47 7.19
N LYS A 44 12.52 -22.69 8.27
CA LYS A 44 12.25 -22.09 9.57
C LYS A 44 12.35 -20.56 9.50
N PRO A 45 11.40 -19.81 10.09
CA PRO A 45 11.49 -18.36 10.16
C PRO A 45 12.64 -17.92 11.06
N VAL A 46 13.37 -16.88 10.62
CA VAL A 46 14.43 -16.24 11.40
C VAL A 46 13.95 -14.85 11.81
N LEU A 47 13.91 -14.59 13.10
CA LEU A 47 13.54 -13.27 13.64
C LEU A 47 14.74 -12.32 13.47
N ARG A 48 14.55 -11.27 12.65
CA ARG A 48 15.61 -10.28 12.36
C ARG A 48 15.39 -8.94 13.03
N LYS A 49 14.23 -8.72 13.63
CA LYS A 49 13.86 -7.45 14.26
C LYS A 49 13.14 -7.73 15.56
N LEU A 50 13.57 -7.06 16.60
CA LEU A 50 12.86 -7.06 17.86
C LEU A 50 11.65 -6.12 17.74
N THR A 51 10.46 -6.68 17.87
CA THR A 51 9.22 -5.93 17.81
C THR A 51 8.21 -6.49 18.78
N ALA A 52 7.56 -5.62 19.54
CA ALA A 52 6.44 -5.97 20.42
C ALA A 52 5.17 -5.25 19.97
N ARG A 53 4.04 -5.95 19.96
CA ARG A 53 2.70 -5.36 19.74
C ARG A 53 2.02 -5.22 21.09
N LEU A 54 1.47 -4.05 21.34
CA LEU A 54 0.78 -3.68 22.56
C LEU A 54 -0.67 -3.28 22.19
N ASP A 55 -1.62 -3.72 23.01
CA ASP A 55 -3.00 -3.25 22.92
C ASP A 55 -3.29 -2.16 23.98
N GLN A 56 -4.53 -1.70 24.00
CA GLN A 56 -4.96 -0.63 24.90
C GLN A 56 -4.75 -0.92 26.39
N TRP A 57 -4.54 -2.19 26.77
CA TRP A 57 -4.30 -2.61 28.16
C TRP A 57 -2.80 -2.59 28.52
N ASP A 58 -1.94 -2.56 27.52
CA ASP A 58 -0.49 -2.64 27.68
C ASP A 58 0.21 -1.28 27.55
N TYR A 59 -0.54 -0.21 27.25
CA TYR A 59 0.04 1.14 27.18
C TYR A 59 -0.93 2.22 27.65
N LYS A 60 -0.34 3.36 28.07
CA LYS A 60 -1.05 4.60 28.33
C LYS A 60 -0.29 5.74 27.67
N LEU A 61 -0.97 6.49 26.80
CA LEU A 61 -0.40 7.63 26.09
C LEU A 61 -0.90 8.92 26.75
N ASP A 62 0.05 9.72 27.24
CA ASP A 62 -0.21 11.08 27.72
C ASP A 62 0.13 12.09 26.60
N MET A 63 -0.89 12.68 26.04
CA MET A 63 -0.78 13.66 24.96
C MET A 63 -0.23 15.02 25.45
N LYS A 64 -0.55 15.40 26.70
CA LYS A 64 -0.12 16.68 27.26
C LYS A 64 1.39 16.69 27.50
N ASN A 65 1.91 15.63 28.10
CA ASN A 65 3.32 15.48 28.42
C ASN A 65 4.11 14.80 27.29
N ARG A 66 3.44 14.30 26.26
CA ARG A 66 4.04 13.54 25.15
C ARG A 66 4.82 12.32 25.62
N THR A 67 4.29 11.64 26.62
CA THR A 67 4.87 10.44 27.20
C THR A 67 4.02 9.22 26.93
N LEU A 68 4.67 8.07 26.81
CA LEU A 68 4.05 6.77 26.61
C LEU A 68 4.49 5.85 27.73
N ARG A 69 3.57 5.46 28.61
CA ARG A 69 3.80 4.42 29.59
C ARG A 69 3.46 3.08 28.99
N VAL A 70 4.40 2.15 29.07
CA VAL A 70 4.31 0.81 28.50
C VAL A 70 4.43 -0.22 29.58
N ALA A 71 3.50 -1.17 29.63
CA ALA A 71 3.60 -2.32 30.49
C ALA A 71 4.71 -3.26 29.99
N VAL A 72 5.63 -3.60 30.85
CA VAL A 72 6.73 -4.52 30.59
C VAL A 72 6.58 -5.78 31.42
N PHE A 73 7.66 -6.45 31.65
CA PHE A 73 7.72 -7.67 32.45
C PHE A 73 7.19 -7.44 33.87
N GLY A 74 6.56 -8.43 34.50
CA GLY A 74 6.26 -8.50 35.93
C GLY A 74 5.28 -7.45 36.48
N ASN A 75 4.42 -6.82 35.74
CA ASN A 75 3.56 -5.69 36.14
C ASN A 75 4.25 -4.33 36.23
N GLU A 76 5.51 -4.22 35.86
CA GLU A 76 6.20 -2.95 35.80
C GLU A 76 5.72 -2.11 34.60
N TRP A 77 5.89 -0.79 34.75
CA TRP A 77 5.59 0.18 33.69
C TRP A 77 6.80 1.06 33.46
N VAL A 78 7.19 1.16 32.21
CA VAL A 78 8.27 2.04 31.79
C VAL A 78 7.66 3.25 31.07
N GLU A 79 8.13 4.45 31.41
CA GLU A 79 7.76 5.68 30.76
C GLU A 79 8.78 6.03 29.69
N LEU A 80 8.28 6.35 28.49
CA LEU A 80 9.04 6.71 27.32
C LEU A 80 8.65 8.12 26.88
N LYS A 81 9.61 9.03 26.79
CA LYS A 81 9.40 10.35 26.23
C LYS A 81 9.42 10.26 24.71
N LEU A 82 8.33 10.71 24.07
CA LEU A 82 8.18 10.64 22.62
C LEU A 82 8.78 11.87 21.94
N VAL A 83 9.55 11.68 20.88
CA VAL A 83 9.89 12.76 19.94
C VAL A 83 8.66 13.05 19.12
N TRP A 84 8.02 14.20 19.41
CA TRP A 84 6.73 14.54 18.81
C TRP A 84 6.89 15.39 17.57
N TYR A 85 6.11 15.06 16.54
CA TYR A 85 6.03 15.83 15.31
C TYR A 85 4.63 16.42 15.17
N SER A 86 4.52 17.72 14.85
CA SER A 86 3.24 18.44 14.77
C SER A 86 2.22 17.81 13.82
N TYR A 87 2.68 17.12 12.76
CA TYR A 87 1.78 16.40 11.85
C TYR A 87 0.97 15.27 12.53
N LEU A 88 1.38 14.81 13.72
CA LEU A 88 0.68 13.78 14.48
C LEU A 88 -0.62 14.29 15.08
N ASP A 89 -0.68 15.58 15.40
CA ASP A 89 -1.84 16.20 16.08
C ASP A 89 -3.14 16.00 15.30
N ARG A 90 -3.05 15.92 13.97
CA ARG A 90 -4.21 15.66 13.10
C ARG A 90 -4.90 14.30 13.34
N TYR A 91 -4.22 13.35 13.96
CA TYR A 91 -4.78 12.03 14.28
C TYR A 91 -5.39 11.95 15.67
N PHE A 92 -5.19 12.98 16.50
CA PHE A 92 -5.71 13.06 17.85
C PHE A 92 -6.94 13.97 17.94
N ASN A 93 -7.87 13.72 17.02
CA ASN A 93 -9.19 14.32 17.02
C ASN A 93 -10.26 13.23 17.15
N ASN A 94 -11.52 13.62 17.32
CA ASN A 94 -12.63 12.69 17.55
C ASN A 94 -12.91 11.74 16.37
N SER A 95 -12.34 11.99 15.19
CA SER A 95 -12.53 11.16 14.00
C SER A 95 -11.61 9.92 13.97
N TRP A 96 -10.53 9.90 14.77
CA TRP A 96 -9.55 8.84 14.76
C TRP A 96 -9.47 8.16 16.12
N LYS A 97 -9.45 6.84 16.12
CA LYS A 97 -9.26 6.01 17.33
C LYS A 97 -7.87 5.41 17.31
N LEU A 98 -7.06 5.68 18.34
CA LEU A 98 -5.79 4.99 18.54
C LEU A 98 -6.08 3.51 18.85
N LYS A 99 -5.39 2.63 18.15
CA LYS A 99 -5.55 1.17 18.26
C LYS A 99 -4.29 0.52 18.84
N GLU A 100 -3.79 -0.53 18.23
CA GLU A 100 -2.55 -1.21 18.66
C GLU A 100 -1.32 -0.32 18.45
N LEU A 101 -0.37 -0.43 19.35
CA LEU A 101 0.99 0.08 19.19
C LEU A 101 1.94 -1.04 18.73
N LEU A 102 2.98 -0.66 17.99
CA LEU A 102 4.11 -1.52 17.72
C LEU A 102 5.37 -0.83 18.21
N ILE A 103 6.10 -1.45 19.10
CA ILE A 103 7.43 -1.00 19.53
C ILE A 103 8.47 -1.81 18.76
N SER A 104 9.53 -1.17 18.30
CA SER A 104 10.64 -1.82 17.60
C SER A 104 11.97 -1.23 18.04
N TYR A 105 12.89 -2.09 18.39
CA TYR A 105 14.28 -1.69 18.68
C TYR A 105 15.13 -1.84 17.41
N ARG A 106 15.88 -0.79 17.07
CA ARG A 106 16.77 -0.76 15.91
C ARG A 106 17.95 0.15 16.16
N GLU A 107 19.15 -0.36 15.92
CA GLU A 107 20.39 0.45 15.90
C GLU A 107 20.56 1.34 17.15
N GLY A 108 20.20 0.85 18.33
CA GLY A 108 20.28 1.60 19.59
C GLY A 108 19.05 2.43 19.95
N GLU A 109 18.07 2.54 19.02
CA GLU A 109 16.89 3.39 19.21
C GLU A 109 15.61 2.57 19.38
N VAL A 110 14.70 3.09 20.19
CA VAL A 110 13.33 2.57 20.33
C VAL A 110 12.39 3.37 19.44
N TRP A 111 11.71 2.68 18.57
CA TRP A 111 10.71 3.26 17.66
C TRP A 111 9.30 2.84 18.04
N VAL A 112 8.42 3.80 18.23
CA VAL A 112 7.01 3.56 18.50
C VAL A 112 6.20 3.85 17.25
N TYR A 113 5.34 2.90 16.87
CA TYR A 113 4.44 3.02 15.73
C TYR A 113 3.01 3.09 16.26
N LEU A 114 2.39 4.24 16.12
CA LEU A 114 1.01 4.48 16.49
C LEU A 114 0.09 4.06 15.34
N THR A 115 -0.87 3.18 15.61
CA THR A 115 -1.85 2.74 14.61
C THR A 115 -3.20 3.41 14.89
N PHE A 116 -3.68 4.17 13.94
CA PHE A 116 -4.99 4.83 14.02
C PHE A 116 -6.02 4.14 13.12
N GLY A 117 -7.26 4.09 13.56
CA GLY A 117 -8.40 3.65 12.77
C GLY A 117 -9.45 4.75 12.72
N LYS A 118 -10.12 4.88 11.59
CA LYS A 118 -11.25 5.78 11.38
C LYS A 118 -12.39 4.98 10.78
N GLU A 119 -13.60 5.22 11.24
CA GLU A 119 -14.82 4.74 10.61
C GLU A 119 -15.22 5.73 9.52
N VAL A 120 -15.50 5.25 8.34
CA VAL A 120 -15.82 6.08 7.18
C VAL A 120 -17.04 5.50 6.47
N ASN A 121 -18.06 6.32 6.26
CA ASN A 121 -19.20 5.99 5.42
C ASN A 121 -18.82 6.21 3.95
N LEU A 122 -19.11 5.25 3.09
CA LEU A 122 -18.90 5.40 1.66
C LEU A 122 -19.94 6.32 1.05
N ARG A 123 -19.50 7.17 0.14
CA ARG A 123 -20.36 8.07 -0.62
C ARG A 123 -21.06 7.31 -1.74
N ASN A 124 -22.25 7.76 -2.10
CA ASN A 124 -22.89 7.30 -3.33
C ASN A 124 -22.24 8.02 -4.52
N PRO A 125 -21.63 7.32 -5.48
CA PRO A 125 -20.98 7.95 -6.60
C PRO A 125 -22.01 8.50 -7.60
N ARG A 126 -21.68 9.62 -8.23
CA ARG A 126 -22.46 10.21 -9.34
C ARG A 126 -21.83 9.93 -10.71
N THR A 127 -20.57 9.55 -10.71
CA THR A 127 -19.81 9.23 -11.91
C THR A 127 -18.92 8.01 -11.69
N ILE A 128 -18.36 7.48 -12.77
CA ILE A 128 -17.46 6.34 -12.75
C ILE A 128 -16.12 6.75 -13.36
N MET A 129 -15.03 6.59 -12.63
CA MET A 129 -13.67 6.91 -13.07
C MET A 129 -12.85 5.64 -13.31
N GLY A 130 -12.63 5.29 -14.57
CA GLY A 130 -11.73 4.21 -14.98
C GLY A 130 -10.27 4.67 -15.00
N ILE A 131 -9.35 3.85 -14.50
CA ILE A 131 -7.94 4.21 -14.37
C ILE A 131 -7.04 3.14 -14.96
N ASP A 132 -6.24 3.54 -15.96
CA ASP A 132 -5.15 2.75 -16.53
C ASP A 132 -3.79 3.21 -15.97
N ILE A 133 -3.04 2.30 -15.33
CA ILE A 133 -1.75 2.58 -14.68
C ILE A 133 -0.62 2.11 -15.57
N ASN A 134 -0.01 3.02 -16.30
CA ASN A 134 1.12 2.76 -17.17
C ASN A 134 2.47 2.95 -16.46
N PHE A 135 3.56 2.64 -17.16
CA PHE A 135 4.91 2.79 -16.62
C PHE A 135 5.30 4.24 -16.34
N GLY A 136 4.82 5.19 -17.17
CA GLY A 136 5.22 6.60 -17.11
C GLY A 136 4.10 7.57 -16.77
N ASN A 137 2.87 7.11 -16.67
CA ASN A 137 1.70 7.95 -16.41
C ASN A 137 0.55 7.13 -15.84
N ILE A 138 -0.47 7.83 -15.38
CA ILE A 138 -1.81 7.30 -15.12
C ILE A 138 -2.77 8.01 -16.05
N THR A 139 -3.54 7.26 -16.79
CA THR A 139 -4.62 7.79 -17.64
C THR A 139 -5.96 7.48 -17.00
N TYR A 140 -6.86 8.45 -17.01
CA TYR A 140 -8.19 8.29 -16.46
C TYR A 140 -9.26 8.77 -17.44
N THR A 141 -10.42 8.16 -17.34
CA THR A 141 -11.65 8.58 -18.05
C THR A 141 -12.79 8.53 -17.06
N ILE A 142 -13.61 9.59 -17.05
CA ILE A 142 -14.78 9.73 -16.18
C ILE A 142 -16.02 9.72 -17.07
N ILE A 143 -16.99 8.89 -16.72
CA ILE A 143 -18.28 8.80 -17.38
C ILE A 143 -19.41 9.05 -16.36
N ASP A 144 -20.54 9.52 -16.84
CA ASP A 144 -21.76 9.61 -16.04
C ASP A 144 -22.44 8.22 -15.87
N MET A 145 -23.54 8.17 -15.14
CA MET A 145 -24.30 6.93 -14.91
C MET A 145 -25.05 6.44 -16.16
N SER A 146 -25.11 7.24 -17.21
CA SER A 146 -25.64 6.85 -18.52
C SER A 146 -24.55 6.35 -19.48
N GLY A 147 -23.28 6.40 -19.07
CA GLY A 147 -22.12 5.97 -19.87
C GLY A 147 -21.52 7.06 -20.75
N ASN A 148 -22.01 8.31 -20.68
CA ASN A 148 -21.47 9.41 -21.45
C ASN A 148 -20.16 9.91 -20.88
N LEU A 149 -19.24 10.32 -21.76
CA LEU A 149 -17.95 10.87 -21.38
C LEU A 149 -18.12 12.24 -20.71
N VAL A 150 -17.60 12.37 -19.47
CA VAL A 150 -17.60 13.63 -18.70
C VAL A 150 -16.23 14.29 -18.75
N ALA A 151 -15.17 13.52 -18.50
CA ALA A 151 -13.81 14.03 -18.49
C ALA A 151 -12.79 12.93 -18.78
N MET A 152 -11.62 13.31 -19.28
CA MET A 152 -10.48 12.41 -19.45
C MET A 152 -9.17 13.17 -19.24
N GLY A 153 -8.11 12.45 -18.89
CA GLY A 153 -6.81 13.07 -18.71
C GLY A 153 -5.69 12.12 -18.38
N THR A 154 -4.50 12.68 -18.29
CA THR A 154 -3.28 11.93 -18.01
C THR A 154 -2.46 12.63 -16.94
N ILE A 155 -2.03 11.89 -15.94
CA ILE A 155 -1.17 12.35 -14.86
C ILE A 155 0.26 11.84 -15.13
N PRO A 156 1.25 12.68 -15.46
CA PRO A 156 2.60 12.24 -15.83
C PRO A 156 3.44 11.86 -14.59
N PHE A 157 4.34 10.88 -14.75
CA PHE A 157 5.28 10.44 -13.71
C PHE A 157 6.62 11.18 -13.78
N ASN A 158 6.72 12.29 -13.11
CA ASN A 158 7.91 13.17 -13.19
C ASN A 158 9.18 12.59 -12.53
N GLY A 159 9.06 11.66 -11.58
CA GLY A 159 10.20 11.06 -10.85
C GLY A 159 10.94 9.95 -11.60
N LEU A 160 10.38 9.41 -12.67
CA LEU A 160 10.89 8.21 -13.32
C LEU A 160 12.30 8.36 -13.92
N LYS A 161 12.58 9.48 -14.58
CA LYS A 161 13.90 9.77 -15.14
C LYS A 161 14.98 9.76 -14.04
N ARG A 162 14.72 10.42 -12.90
CA ARG A 162 15.63 10.45 -11.74
C ARG A 162 15.83 9.06 -11.14
N ALA A 163 14.78 8.26 -11.00
CA ALA A 163 14.87 6.89 -10.51
C ALA A 163 15.71 6.01 -11.44
N LEU A 164 15.54 6.13 -12.76
CA LEU A 164 16.33 5.44 -13.76
C LEU A 164 17.81 5.82 -13.70
N THR A 165 18.14 7.12 -13.57
CA THR A 165 19.53 7.60 -13.43
C THR A 165 20.22 6.94 -12.25
N HIS A 166 19.60 6.94 -11.06
CA HIS A 166 20.17 6.29 -9.89
C HIS A 166 20.32 4.78 -10.07
N LYS A 167 19.38 4.12 -10.74
CA LYS A 167 19.47 2.70 -11.04
C LYS A 167 20.62 2.38 -12.01
N VAL A 168 20.81 3.21 -13.04
CA VAL A 168 21.94 3.09 -13.97
C VAL A 168 23.27 3.29 -13.24
N THR A 169 23.35 4.23 -12.32
CA THR A 169 24.55 4.45 -11.48
C THR A 169 24.89 3.20 -10.67
N VAL A 170 23.90 2.56 -10.04
CA VAL A 170 24.13 1.29 -9.32
C VAL A 170 24.69 0.22 -10.26
N GLU A 171 24.13 0.07 -11.46
CA GLU A 171 24.60 -0.92 -12.44
C GLU A 171 26.02 -0.62 -12.92
N ARG A 172 26.38 0.67 -13.13
CA ARG A 172 27.76 1.08 -13.50
C ARG A 172 28.74 0.72 -12.40
N ILE A 173 28.41 1.00 -11.13
CA ILE A 173 29.27 0.64 -9.99
C ILE A 173 29.45 -0.88 -9.93
N GLN A 174 28.38 -1.65 -10.06
CA GLN A 174 28.45 -3.11 -10.04
C GLN A 174 29.27 -3.69 -11.20
N LYS A 175 29.18 -3.06 -12.39
CA LYS A 175 29.98 -3.45 -13.56
C LYS A 175 31.47 -3.11 -13.40
N LYS A 176 31.78 -1.94 -12.80
CA LYS A 176 33.17 -1.51 -12.55
C LYS A 176 33.89 -2.38 -11.53
N TYR A 177 33.15 -2.89 -10.54
CA TYR A 177 33.68 -3.72 -9.45
C TYR A 177 32.97 -5.07 -9.39
N PRO A 178 33.10 -5.95 -10.41
CA PRO A 178 32.39 -7.22 -10.45
C PRO A 178 32.80 -8.09 -9.25
N ARG A 179 31.84 -8.69 -8.56
CA ARG A 179 32.01 -9.48 -7.32
C ARG A 179 32.54 -8.68 -6.11
N LYS A 180 33.59 -7.84 -6.28
CA LYS A 180 34.25 -7.05 -5.21
C LYS A 180 33.31 -6.06 -4.52
N TRP A 181 32.29 -5.51 -5.22
CA TRP A 181 31.35 -4.55 -4.64
C TRP A 181 30.61 -5.07 -3.41
N ARG A 182 30.51 -6.39 -3.21
CA ARG A 182 29.84 -7.02 -2.07
C ARG A 182 30.68 -6.94 -0.79
N PHE A 183 32.00 -6.89 -0.93
CA PHE A 183 32.95 -6.97 0.18
C PHE A 183 33.53 -5.62 0.57
N ILE A 184 33.67 -4.67 -0.35
CA ILE A 184 34.24 -3.35 -0.09
C ILE A 184 33.14 -2.45 0.51
N LYS A 185 33.35 -2.00 1.77
CA LYS A 185 32.37 -1.23 2.57
C LYS A 185 31.91 0.02 1.82
N GLY A 186 32.82 0.90 1.34
CA GLY A 186 32.48 2.16 0.66
C GLY A 186 31.67 1.95 -0.62
N ILE A 187 32.01 0.92 -1.43
CA ILE A 187 31.25 0.60 -2.66
C ILE A 187 29.84 0.11 -2.31
N ARG A 188 29.72 -0.73 -1.29
CA ARG A 188 28.43 -1.23 -0.80
C ARG A 188 27.54 -0.09 -0.28
N GLU A 189 28.13 0.88 0.40
CA GLU A 189 27.44 2.07 0.91
C GLU A 189 26.96 2.97 -0.24
N ALA A 190 27.79 3.21 -1.26
CA ALA A 190 27.40 3.95 -2.45
C ALA A 190 26.21 3.29 -3.18
N ILE A 191 26.25 1.96 -3.37
CA ILE A 191 25.13 1.20 -3.94
C ILE A 191 23.87 1.32 -3.08
N ARG A 192 24.01 1.22 -1.76
CA ARG A 192 22.88 1.37 -0.81
C ARG A 192 22.28 2.77 -0.88
N LYS A 193 23.12 3.82 -0.94
CA LYS A 193 22.70 5.22 -1.08
C LYS A 193 21.87 5.44 -2.35
N HIS A 194 22.37 5.01 -3.51
CA HIS A 194 21.64 5.15 -4.78
C HIS A 194 20.38 4.27 -4.83
N GLY A 195 20.43 3.04 -4.33
CA GLY A 195 19.26 2.17 -4.21
C GLY A 195 18.19 2.74 -3.30
N GLY A 196 18.58 3.37 -2.19
CA GLY A 196 17.69 4.10 -1.29
C GLY A 196 17.00 5.27 -1.99
N LYS A 197 17.74 6.06 -2.77
CA LYS A 197 17.17 7.17 -3.58
C LYS A 197 16.14 6.66 -4.58
N VAL A 198 16.42 5.59 -5.32
CA VAL A 198 15.44 4.97 -6.23
C VAL A 198 14.15 4.61 -5.48
N LYS A 199 14.29 3.91 -4.35
CA LYS A 199 13.14 3.52 -3.53
C LYS A 199 12.32 4.71 -3.05
N ASN A 200 12.97 5.76 -2.55
CA ASN A 200 12.30 6.94 -2.02
C ASN A 200 11.58 7.72 -3.12
N ILE A 201 12.21 7.95 -4.27
CA ILE A 201 11.58 8.60 -5.43
C ILE A 201 10.33 7.84 -5.88
N LEU A 202 10.40 6.50 -5.97
CA LEU A 202 9.26 5.69 -6.38
C LEU A 202 8.12 5.71 -5.34
N ILE A 203 8.44 5.72 -4.05
CA ILE A 203 7.44 5.82 -2.97
C ILE A 203 6.76 7.18 -3.00
N ASP A 204 7.53 8.25 -3.08
CA ASP A 204 7.05 9.62 -3.14
C ASP A 204 6.11 9.82 -4.34
N SER A 205 6.55 9.39 -5.52
CA SER A 205 5.72 9.44 -6.73
C SER A 205 4.42 8.66 -6.60
N CYS A 206 4.44 7.49 -5.95
CA CYS A 206 3.20 6.74 -5.69
C CYS A 206 2.24 7.52 -4.77
N HIS A 207 2.77 8.28 -3.80
CA HIS A 207 1.96 9.13 -2.94
C HIS A 207 1.35 10.30 -3.72
N HIS A 208 2.13 10.96 -4.58
CA HIS A 208 1.62 12.05 -5.44
C HIS A 208 0.53 11.56 -6.40
N PHE A 209 0.80 10.49 -7.15
CA PHE A 209 -0.20 9.91 -8.05
C PHE A 209 -1.51 9.55 -7.36
N SER A 210 -1.40 8.76 -6.29
CA SER A 210 -2.60 8.32 -5.59
C SER A 210 -3.37 9.46 -4.95
N ARG A 211 -2.70 10.54 -4.54
CA ARG A 211 -3.34 11.74 -4.04
C ARG A 211 -4.12 12.45 -5.16
N ARG A 212 -3.45 12.68 -6.31
CA ARG A 212 -4.09 13.37 -7.43
C ARG A 212 -5.29 12.62 -8.00
N VAL A 213 -5.20 11.29 -8.08
CA VAL A 213 -6.33 10.44 -8.48
C VAL A 213 -7.52 10.59 -7.53
N VAL A 214 -7.27 10.57 -6.22
CA VAL A 214 -8.34 10.70 -5.22
C VAL A 214 -8.93 12.12 -5.19
N GLU A 215 -8.13 13.16 -5.43
CA GLU A 215 -8.60 14.54 -5.56
C GLU A 215 -9.56 14.68 -6.75
N ILE A 216 -9.20 14.14 -7.92
CA ILE A 216 -10.06 14.14 -9.12
C ILE A 216 -11.33 13.33 -8.84
N ALA A 217 -11.22 12.12 -8.28
CA ALA A 217 -12.39 11.32 -7.97
C ALA A 217 -13.35 11.99 -6.98
N ARG A 218 -12.82 12.77 -6.03
CA ARG A 218 -13.62 13.57 -5.09
C ARG A 218 -14.33 14.72 -5.78
N GLU A 219 -13.66 15.40 -6.71
CA GLU A 219 -14.20 16.52 -7.48
C GLU A 219 -15.42 16.11 -8.31
N TYR A 220 -15.38 14.91 -8.87
CA TYR A 220 -16.46 14.37 -9.72
C TYR A 220 -17.41 13.40 -8.99
N ASP A 221 -17.31 13.26 -7.68
CA ASP A 221 -18.06 12.25 -6.90
C ASP A 221 -17.99 10.84 -7.53
N ALA A 222 -16.79 10.41 -7.92
CA ALA A 222 -16.60 9.22 -8.75
C ALA A 222 -16.38 7.92 -7.95
N LEU A 223 -16.92 6.81 -8.44
CA LEU A 223 -16.44 5.46 -8.13
C LEU A 223 -15.12 5.23 -8.88
N ILE A 224 -14.06 4.87 -8.18
CA ILE A 224 -12.78 4.54 -8.81
C ILE A 224 -12.77 3.08 -9.27
N VAL A 225 -12.45 2.86 -10.55
CA VAL A 225 -12.33 1.55 -11.17
C VAL A 225 -10.90 1.27 -11.56
N LEU A 226 -10.30 0.22 -10.99
CA LEU A 226 -8.93 -0.21 -11.21
C LEU A 226 -8.87 -1.56 -11.92
N GLU A 227 -7.77 -1.83 -12.61
CA GLU A 227 -7.51 -3.13 -13.21
C GLU A 227 -7.17 -4.21 -12.18
N ASN A 228 -7.73 -5.40 -12.32
CA ASN A 228 -7.34 -6.57 -11.53
C ASN A 228 -6.11 -7.27 -12.14
N LEU A 229 -4.92 -6.87 -11.70
CA LEU A 229 -3.64 -7.35 -12.25
C LEU A 229 -3.01 -8.49 -11.43
N ASN A 230 -3.79 -9.41 -10.91
CA ASN A 230 -3.32 -10.44 -9.95
C ASN A 230 -2.22 -11.38 -10.47
N LYS A 231 -1.99 -11.52 -11.79
CA LYS A 231 -1.06 -12.50 -12.38
C LYS A 231 0.06 -11.93 -13.27
N LEU A 232 0.28 -10.62 -13.28
CA LEU A 232 1.14 -9.94 -14.26
C LEU A 232 2.65 -10.25 -14.17
N ARG A 233 3.14 -10.89 -13.11
CA ARG A 233 4.58 -11.09 -12.87
C ARG A 233 5.06 -12.53 -12.96
N THR A 234 4.31 -13.44 -13.52
CA THR A 234 4.68 -14.86 -13.45
C THR A 234 5.77 -15.28 -14.42
N ARG A 235 5.93 -14.63 -15.58
CA ARG A 235 7.05 -14.87 -16.52
C ARG A 235 7.21 -13.65 -17.44
N THR A 236 8.37 -12.99 -17.41
CA THR A 236 8.72 -11.94 -18.38
C THR A 236 9.96 -12.38 -19.16
N ASN A 237 9.76 -12.83 -20.39
CA ASN A 237 10.83 -13.10 -21.36
C ASN A 237 11.20 -11.83 -22.16
N GLY A 238 11.06 -10.66 -21.55
CA GLY A 238 11.36 -9.39 -22.20
C GLY A 238 12.85 -9.06 -22.24
N SER A 239 13.23 -8.12 -23.12
CA SER A 239 14.58 -7.60 -23.22
C SER A 239 15.09 -7.07 -21.88
N ARG A 240 16.42 -6.99 -21.69
CA ARG A 240 17.04 -6.42 -20.49
C ARG A 240 16.54 -5.00 -20.17
N LYS A 241 16.31 -4.18 -21.22
CA LYS A 241 15.75 -2.82 -21.10
C LYS A 241 14.31 -2.84 -20.59
N PHE A 242 13.48 -3.73 -21.11
CA PHE A 242 12.10 -3.93 -20.69
C PHE A 242 12.02 -4.41 -19.23
N ASN A 243 12.78 -5.45 -18.86
CA ASN A 243 12.82 -5.98 -17.50
C ASN A 243 13.29 -4.94 -16.49
N LYS A 244 14.22 -4.06 -16.87
CA LYS A 244 14.68 -2.94 -16.05
C LYS A 244 13.54 -1.95 -15.78
N ARG A 245 12.78 -1.55 -16.80
CA ARG A 245 11.60 -0.69 -16.65
C ARG A 245 10.55 -1.36 -15.76
N LEU A 246 10.22 -2.62 -16.04
CA LEU A 246 9.23 -3.39 -15.28
C LEU A 246 9.58 -3.50 -13.80
N SER A 247 10.88 -3.57 -13.45
CA SER A 247 11.33 -3.61 -12.06
C SER A 247 11.09 -2.30 -11.29
N LEU A 248 10.92 -1.19 -11.99
CA LEU A 248 10.58 0.13 -11.43
C LEU A 248 9.07 0.39 -11.47
N TRP A 249 8.29 -0.44 -12.16
CA TRP A 249 6.85 -0.27 -12.25
C TRP A 249 6.16 -0.64 -10.94
N THR A 250 5.58 0.34 -10.30
CA THR A 250 5.03 0.25 -8.94
C THR A 250 3.50 0.17 -8.94
N HIS A 251 2.87 -0.37 -10.00
CA HIS A 251 1.41 -0.40 -10.16
C HIS A 251 0.64 -0.90 -8.93
N ARG A 252 1.06 -2.04 -8.33
CA ARG A 252 0.40 -2.57 -7.12
C ARG A 252 0.49 -1.62 -5.93
N ARG A 253 1.60 -0.87 -5.81
CA ARG A 253 1.76 0.12 -4.75
C ARG A 253 0.86 1.32 -5.00
N ILE A 254 0.77 1.77 -6.26
CA ILE A 254 -0.12 2.86 -6.66
C ILE A 254 -1.58 2.46 -6.38
N GLN A 255 -2.01 1.27 -6.82
CA GLN A 255 -3.36 0.76 -6.54
C GLN A 255 -3.65 0.69 -5.04
N SER A 256 -2.72 0.15 -4.24
CA SER A 256 -2.87 0.09 -2.78
C SER A 256 -2.96 1.49 -2.16
N TYR A 257 -2.22 2.48 -2.69
CA TYR A 257 -2.25 3.84 -2.19
C TYR A 257 -3.52 4.60 -2.61
N ILE A 258 -4.02 4.38 -3.82
CA ILE A 258 -5.33 4.89 -4.26
C ILE A 258 -6.40 4.32 -3.35
N ASN A 259 -6.44 3.00 -3.18
CA ASN A 259 -7.47 2.32 -2.41
C ASN A 259 -7.58 2.85 -0.97
N TYR A 260 -6.48 2.88 -0.19
CA TYR A 260 -6.58 3.34 1.19
C TYR A 260 -6.91 4.85 1.30
N LYS A 261 -6.40 5.68 0.40
CA LYS A 261 -6.69 7.12 0.42
C LYS A 261 -8.13 7.42 0.02
N ALA A 262 -8.62 6.74 -1.02
CA ALA A 262 -10.01 6.85 -1.45
C ALA A 262 -10.97 6.44 -0.33
N LEU A 263 -10.72 5.28 0.31
CA LEU A 263 -11.52 4.83 1.45
C LEU A 263 -11.48 5.80 2.64
N MET A 264 -10.33 6.44 2.91
CA MET A 264 -10.24 7.46 3.97
C MET A 264 -11.15 8.68 3.71
N GLU A 265 -11.47 8.96 2.45
CA GLU A 265 -12.35 10.05 2.02
C GLU A 265 -13.78 9.58 1.70
N GLY A 266 -14.09 8.30 1.94
CA GLY A 266 -15.40 7.71 1.64
C GLY A 266 -15.64 7.44 0.16
N ILE A 267 -14.60 7.46 -0.68
CA ILE A 267 -14.70 7.20 -2.11
C ILE A 267 -14.62 5.69 -2.35
N PRO A 268 -15.62 5.08 -3.00
CA PRO A 268 -15.62 3.66 -3.30
C PRO A 268 -14.59 3.31 -4.38
N VAL A 269 -14.02 2.10 -4.28
CA VAL A 269 -13.04 1.57 -5.25
C VAL A 269 -13.42 0.15 -5.63
N THR A 270 -13.46 -0.15 -6.91
CA THR A 270 -13.68 -1.49 -7.44
C THR A 270 -12.58 -1.94 -8.40
N TYR A 271 -12.53 -3.24 -8.69
CA TYR A 271 -11.53 -3.85 -9.58
C TYR A 271 -12.21 -4.65 -10.67
N VAL A 272 -11.82 -4.44 -11.92
CA VAL A 272 -12.37 -5.13 -13.09
C VAL A 272 -11.31 -5.91 -13.85
N ASN A 273 -11.74 -6.90 -14.64
CA ASN A 273 -10.83 -7.66 -15.49
C ASN A 273 -10.34 -6.78 -16.66
N PRO A 274 -9.00 -6.62 -16.86
CA PRO A 274 -8.45 -5.75 -17.90
C PRO A 274 -8.42 -6.39 -19.31
N LYS A 275 -8.83 -7.64 -19.47
CA LYS A 275 -8.72 -8.36 -20.76
C LYS A 275 -9.47 -7.63 -21.87
N GLY A 276 -8.76 -7.17 -22.91
CA GLY A 276 -9.35 -6.55 -24.11
C GLY A 276 -9.66 -5.05 -23.99
N THR A 277 -9.53 -4.42 -22.80
CA THR A 277 -9.87 -3.01 -22.60
C THR A 277 -9.17 -2.04 -23.55
N SER A 278 -7.94 -2.33 -23.96
CA SER A 278 -7.16 -1.48 -24.87
C SER A 278 -7.34 -1.79 -26.35
N LYS A 279 -8.26 -2.68 -26.72
CA LYS A 279 -8.45 -3.16 -28.10
C LYS A 279 -9.86 -2.98 -28.64
N THR A 280 -10.84 -2.74 -27.78
CA THR A 280 -12.25 -2.60 -28.15
C THR A 280 -12.69 -1.14 -28.07
N SER A 281 -13.53 -0.73 -29.02
CA SER A 281 -14.13 0.61 -29.00
C SER A 281 -15.07 0.75 -27.81
N PRO A 282 -14.93 1.78 -26.97
CA PRO A 282 -15.87 2.06 -25.89
C PRO A 282 -17.25 2.48 -26.41
N ILE A 283 -17.35 2.92 -27.69
CA ILE A 283 -18.59 3.41 -28.31
C ILE A 283 -19.32 2.26 -28.98
N SER A 284 -18.62 1.46 -29.81
CA SER A 284 -19.27 0.44 -30.66
C SER A 284 -19.06 -0.99 -30.21
N GLY A 285 -18.17 -1.23 -29.22
CA GLY A 285 -17.77 -2.59 -28.75
C GLY A 285 -16.93 -3.38 -29.77
N LYS A 286 -16.70 -2.88 -30.98
CA LYS A 286 -15.93 -3.55 -32.02
C LYS A 286 -14.44 -3.42 -31.81
N LEU A 287 -13.65 -4.33 -32.38
CA LEU A 287 -12.19 -4.24 -32.37
C LEU A 287 -11.74 -3.00 -33.11
N LEU A 288 -10.76 -2.30 -32.52
CA LEU A 288 -10.17 -1.09 -33.06
C LEU A 288 -8.90 -1.40 -33.83
N PHE A 289 -8.67 -0.69 -34.91
CA PHE A 289 -7.37 -0.61 -35.56
C PHE A 289 -6.47 0.29 -34.71
N ILE A 290 -5.32 -0.22 -34.30
CA ILE A 290 -4.38 0.46 -33.43
C ILE A 290 -3.11 0.75 -34.22
N ASN A 291 -2.85 2.01 -34.50
CA ASN A 291 -1.58 2.44 -35.04
C ASN A 291 -0.63 2.80 -33.86
N TYR A 292 0.13 1.80 -33.40
CA TYR A 292 1.09 1.90 -32.29
C TYR A 292 0.49 2.43 -30.97
N LYS A 293 0.28 3.74 -30.85
CA LYS A 293 -0.20 4.41 -29.63
C LYS A 293 -1.56 5.10 -29.84
N TRP A 294 -1.91 5.38 -31.07
CA TRP A 294 -3.09 6.16 -31.44
C TRP A 294 -4.19 5.25 -31.96
N VAL A 295 -5.40 5.64 -31.70
CA VAL A 295 -6.61 4.92 -32.12
C VAL A 295 -7.59 5.93 -32.63
N GLU A 296 -8.15 5.68 -33.82
CA GLU A 296 -9.25 6.43 -34.35
C GLU A 296 -10.57 5.80 -33.91
N LEU A 297 -11.44 6.60 -33.32
CA LEU A 297 -12.77 6.20 -32.89
C LEU A 297 -13.75 6.27 -34.06
N PRO A 298 -14.90 5.56 -34.02
CA PRO A 298 -15.93 5.61 -35.09
C PRO A 298 -16.47 7.00 -35.44
N ASN A 299 -16.33 7.96 -34.55
CA ASN A 299 -16.70 9.36 -34.74
C ASN A 299 -15.55 10.24 -35.29
N GLY A 300 -14.45 9.64 -35.75
CA GLY A 300 -13.30 10.34 -36.32
C GLY A 300 -12.32 10.95 -35.31
N HIS A 301 -12.60 10.88 -34.01
CA HIS A 301 -11.65 11.38 -33.00
C HIS A 301 -10.45 10.44 -32.81
N ILE A 302 -9.25 11.02 -32.76
CA ILE A 302 -8.00 10.29 -32.51
C ILE A 302 -7.65 10.43 -31.05
N VAL A 303 -7.57 9.30 -30.36
CA VAL A 303 -7.23 9.22 -28.92
C VAL A 303 -6.09 8.25 -28.69
N THR A 304 -5.47 8.31 -27.51
CA THR A 304 -4.44 7.33 -27.14
C THR A 304 -5.08 6.01 -26.69
N ARG A 305 -4.39 4.90 -26.93
CA ARG A 305 -4.81 3.57 -26.47
C ARG A 305 -5.05 3.50 -24.97
N ASP A 306 -4.30 4.31 -24.18
CA ASP A 306 -4.44 4.38 -22.74
C ASP A 306 -5.79 5.01 -22.32
N ILE A 307 -6.29 6.00 -23.10
CA ILE A 307 -7.64 6.56 -22.91
C ILE A 307 -8.69 5.51 -23.21
N ILE A 308 -8.55 4.75 -24.30
CA ILE A 308 -9.46 3.65 -24.61
C ILE A 308 -9.52 2.63 -23.48
N ALA A 309 -8.34 2.26 -22.93
CA ALA A 309 -8.26 1.34 -21.81
C ALA A 309 -8.99 1.88 -20.58
N SER A 310 -8.72 3.12 -20.18
CA SER A 310 -9.37 3.74 -19.02
C SER A 310 -10.88 3.92 -19.22
N TRP A 311 -11.33 4.24 -20.44
CA TRP A 311 -12.76 4.37 -20.76
C TRP A 311 -13.48 3.01 -20.64
N ASN A 312 -12.92 1.97 -21.24
CA ASN A 312 -13.48 0.62 -21.11
C ASN A 312 -13.48 0.11 -19.66
N LEU A 313 -12.49 0.51 -18.83
CA LEU A 313 -12.50 0.22 -17.42
C LEU A 313 -13.68 0.91 -16.72
N ALA A 314 -13.94 2.18 -17.03
CA ALA A 314 -15.08 2.93 -16.50
C ALA A 314 -16.41 2.25 -16.87
N LEU A 315 -16.61 1.89 -18.14
CA LEU A 315 -17.82 1.19 -18.61
C LEU A 315 -18.02 -0.17 -17.90
N ARG A 316 -16.95 -0.94 -17.71
CA ARG A 316 -17.04 -2.20 -16.94
C ARG A 316 -17.38 -1.97 -15.48
N GLY A 317 -16.87 -0.89 -14.91
CA GLY A 317 -17.21 -0.47 -13.54
C GLY A 317 -18.69 -0.08 -13.44
N LEU A 318 -19.21 0.64 -14.41
CA LEU A 318 -20.62 1.01 -14.50
C LEU A 318 -21.51 -0.23 -14.57
N ASN A 319 -21.18 -1.20 -15.44
CA ASN A 319 -21.94 -2.45 -15.54
C ASN A 319 -21.96 -3.24 -14.22
N LEU A 320 -20.85 -3.31 -13.51
CA LEU A 320 -20.81 -3.95 -12.19
C LEU A 320 -21.67 -3.16 -11.18
N PHE A 321 -21.56 -1.86 -11.17
CA PHE A 321 -22.32 -1.01 -10.25
C PHE A 321 -23.83 -1.15 -10.46
N THR A 322 -24.32 -1.16 -11.70
CA THR A 322 -25.75 -1.31 -12.03
C THR A 322 -26.29 -2.71 -11.71
N GLN A 323 -25.51 -3.77 -11.94
CA GLN A 323 -25.89 -5.13 -11.58
C GLN A 323 -25.99 -5.33 -10.07
N ASP A 324 -25.08 -4.76 -9.31
CA ASP A 324 -25.00 -4.91 -7.86
C ASP A 324 -26.06 -4.08 -7.12
N VAL A 325 -26.38 -2.87 -7.60
CA VAL A 325 -27.43 -2.03 -7.04
C VAL A 325 -28.83 -2.65 -7.27
N GLY A 326 -29.02 -3.39 -8.35
CA GLY A 326 -30.27 -4.12 -8.63
C GLY A 326 -30.51 -5.34 -7.75
N SER A 327 -29.49 -5.94 -7.13
CA SER A 327 -29.58 -7.20 -6.39
C SER A 327 -29.33 -7.10 -4.89
N ARG A 328 -28.56 -6.14 -4.42
CA ARG A 328 -28.21 -5.94 -2.99
C ARG A 328 -27.84 -4.48 -2.76
N GLY A 329 -28.27 -3.90 -1.64
CA GLY A 329 -27.91 -2.53 -1.31
C GLY A 329 -26.38 -2.30 -1.38
N TYR A 330 -25.95 -1.18 -1.96
CA TYR A 330 -24.57 -0.81 -2.27
C TYR A 330 -23.55 -1.04 -1.13
N ALA A 331 -23.97 -0.88 0.11
CA ALA A 331 -23.12 -1.09 1.29
C ALA A 331 -22.73 -2.56 1.53
N GLU A 332 -23.52 -3.53 1.04
CA GLU A 332 -23.19 -4.96 1.19
C GLU A 332 -22.26 -5.49 0.11
N THR A 333 -22.34 -4.93 -1.09
CA THR A 333 -21.52 -5.35 -2.24
C THR A 333 -20.05 -4.98 -2.07
N LEU A 334 -19.76 -3.89 -1.38
CA LEU A 334 -18.38 -3.45 -1.09
C LEU A 334 -17.73 -4.22 0.06
N LYS A 335 -18.46 -5.10 0.76
CA LYS A 335 -17.88 -5.99 1.79
C LYS A 335 -17.05 -7.12 1.21
N ALA A 336 -17.04 -7.33 -0.10
CA ALA A 336 -16.20 -8.38 -0.67
C ALA A 336 -15.78 -8.05 -2.11
N PRO A 337 -14.50 -8.01 -2.37
CA PRO A 337 -13.92 -9.22 -2.89
C PRO A 337 -13.03 -9.83 -1.83
N ASN A 338 -13.50 -10.89 -1.26
CA ASN A 338 -12.66 -11.91 -0.69
C ASN A 338 -11.54 -12.20 -1.67
N GLN A 339 -10.33 -11.77 -1.32
CA GLN A 339 -9.03 -12.25 -1.80
C GLN A 339 -7.97 -11.19 -2.09
N MET A 340 -8.23 -9.89 -1.99
CA MET A 340 -7.28 -9.04 -1.35
C MET A 340 -7.74 -8.84 0.09
N GLN A 341 -7.90 -9.94 0.80
CA GLN A 341 -7.75 -9.86 2.23
C GLN A 341 -6.45 -9.12 2.44
N THR A 342 -6.58 -7.95 2.77
CA THR A 342 -6.00 -7.21 3.89
C THR A 342 -5.48 -8.11 4.99
N GLN A 343 -4.77 -9.13 4.61
CA GLN A 343 -3.77 -9.74 5.43
C GLN A 343 -2.55 -8.87 5.32
N GLU A 344 -2.46 -7.89 6.14
CA GLU A 344 -1.45 -6.84 6.22
C GLU A 344 -1.87 -5.59 5.47
N GLY A 345 -2.95 -4.97 5.98
CA GLY A 345 -2.90 -3.74 5.86
C GLY A 345 -3.49 -2.64 5.27
N MET A 346 -4.65 -2.51 5.65
CA MET A 346 -5.12 -1.17 5.98
C MET A 346 -4.71 -0.76 7.40
N LYS A 347 -3.55 -1.17 7.83
CA LYS A 347 -2.77 -0.41 8.81
C LYS A 347 -2.18 0.72 8.01
N GLY A 348 -2.74 1.92 8.11
CA GLY A 348 -2.04 3.12 7.70
C GLY A 348 -0.58 2.95 8.12
N LYS A 349 0.39 3.39 7.30
CA LYS A 349 1.78 3.24 7.71
C LYS A 349 1.85 3.68 9.15
N PRO A 350 2.36 2.84 10.08
CA PRO A 350 2.47 3.26 11.44
C PRO A 350 3.28 4.55 11.45
N VAL A 351 2.77 5.54 12.14
CA VAL A 351 3.48 6.80 12.30
C VAL A 351 4.69 6.49 13.17
N GLN A 352 5.88 6.70 12.63
CA GLN A 352 7.13 6.44 13.32
C GLN A 352 7.43 7.60 14.25
N VAL A 353 7.54 7.31 15.53
CA VAL A 353 7.96 8.26 16.54
C VAL A 353 9.23 7.70 17.18
N PRO A 354 10.41 8.33 17.01
CA PRO A 354 11.58 7.96 17.75
C PRO A 354 11.40 8.31 19.23
N VAL A 355 11.96 7.49 20.11
CA VAL A 355 11.92 7.69 21.54
C VAL A 355 13.34 8.09 21.99
N VAL A 356 13.44 9.18 22.72
CA VAL A 356 14.67 9.51 23.45
C VAL A 356 14.68 8.65 24.72
N SER A 357 15.50 7.62 24.76
CA SER A 357 15.73 6.86 25.98
C SER A 357 16.84 7.53 26.78
N GLU A 358 16.49 8.26 27.80
CA GLU A 358 17.42 8.42 28.91
C GLU A 358 17.43 7.09 29.65
N MET A 359 18.43 6.25 29.40
CA MET A 359 18.68 5.11 30.27
C MET A 359 19.20 5.64 31.60
N PRO A 360 18.68 5.21 32.74
CA PRO A 360 19.31 5.50 34.03
C PRO A 360 20.70 4.90 33.99
N LYS A 361 21.72 5.73 34.20
CA LYS A 361 23.09 5.29 34.45
C LYS A 361 23.04 4.43 35.72
N ARG A 362 23.33 3.15 35.60
CA ARG A 362 23.78 2.33 36.71
C ARG A 362 25.28 2.39 36.77
#